data_3cfe7a03b001a6414f0fe3cc1949f7cf
#
_entry.id   3cfe7a03b001a6414f0fe3cc1949f7cf
#
_cell.length_a   1.000
_cell.length_b   1.000
_cell.length_c   1.000
_cell.angle_alpha   90.00
_cell.angle_beta   90.00
_cell.angle_gamma   90.00
#
_symmetry.space_group_name_H-M   'P 1'
#
loop_
_entity.id
_entity.type
_entity.pdbx_description
1 polymer ?
#
loop_
_entity_poly.entity_id
_entity_poly.type
_entity_poly.pdbx_seq_one_letter_code
_entity_poly.pdbx_strand_id
1 'polypeptide(L)'
;MKIVLVSGGFDPLHSGHIAYFQEAKKLGDKLVVALNTDEWLVRKKGKAFMPWDERASIISALKDVDVVLGFEDSDDTAGHAIFQTLAGFPNDEIVFANGGDRPEGNVPEYDEYGVNESIEFVYGVGGNDKKNSSSWILKDWEAPKIQREWGYYRNLYDGAGFKVK
;
A
#
# COMPACT_ATOMS: atom_id res chain seq x y z
N MET A 1 -2.29 5.71 -21.56
CA MET A 1 -1.39 4.90 -20.69
C MET A 1 -2.24 4.03 -19.76
N LYS A 2 -1.62 3.08 -19.10
CA LYS A 2 -2.23 2.32 -18.01
C LYS A 2 -1.73 2.85 -16.67
N ILE A 3 -2.61 3.39 -15.86
CA ILE A 3 -2.30 3.97 -14.54
C ILE A 3 -2.73 2.97 -13.47
N VAL A 4 -1.79 2.47 -12.70
CA VAL A 4 -2.07 1.56 -11.60
C VAL A 4 -2.27 2.37 -10.33
N LEU A 5 -3.39 2.16 -9.66
CA LEU A 5 -3.73 2.75 -8.37
C LEU A 5 -3.69 1.68 -7.29
N VAL A 6 -2.96 1.96 -6.24
CA VAL A 6 -2.99 1.20 -4.98
C VAL A 6 -3.37 2.13 -3.83
N SER A 7 -4.03 1.62 -2.81
CA SER A 7 -4.40 2.41 -1.63
C SER A 7 -4.04 1.69 -0.33
N GLY A 8 -3.77 2.45 0.71
CA GLY A 8 -3.50 1.90 2.03
C GLY A 8 -2.91 2.90 3.01
N GLY A 9 -2.80 2.48 4.27
CA GLY A 9 -2.19 3.27 5.34
C GLY A 9 -0.66 3.25 5.28
N PHE A 10 -0.07 2.11 4.94
CA PHE A 10 1.39 1.91 4.85
C PHE A 10 2.12 2.45 6.09
N ASP A 11 1.70 2.00 7.27
CA ASP A 11 2.10 2.57 8.55
C ASP A 11 2.38 1.49 9.62
N PRO A 12 3.64 1.17 9.88
CA PRO A 12 4.84 1.53 9.10
C PRO A 12 4.92 0.82 7.75
N LEU A 13 5.62 1.45 6.80
CA LEU A 13 6.01 0.83 5.55
C LEU A 13 6.98 -0.33 5.83
N HIS A 14 6.83 -1.44 5.12
CA HIS A 14 7.68 -2.63 5.28
C HIS A 14 7.90 -3.36 3.96
N SER A 15 8.74 -4.41 3.98
CA SER A 15 9.11 -5.17 2.80
C SER A 15 7.93 -5.78 2.03
N GLY A 16 6.85 -6.12 2.70
CA GLY A 16 5.62 -6.60 2.08
C GLY A 16 4.95 -5.54 1.21
N HIS A 17 4.93 -4.27 1.65
CA HIS A 17 4.43 -3.15 0.85
C HIS A 17 5.33 -2.89 -0.36
N ILE A 18 6.66 -2.98 -0.20
CA ILE A 18 7.60 -2.83 -1.32
C ILE A 18 7.33 -3.89 -2.39
N ALA A 19 7.18 -5.15 -2.00
CA ALA A 19 6.85 -6.24 -2.92
C ALA A 19 5.51 -5.98 -3.63
N TYR A 20 4.50 -5.50 -2.90
CA TYR A 20 3.21 -5.12 -3.45
C TYR A 20 3.33 -4.02 -4.51
N PHE A 21 4.09 -2.95 -4.23
CA PHE A 21 4.30 -1.87 -5.20
C PHE A 21 5.06 -2.35 -6.44
N GLN A 22 6.06 -3.23 -6.27
CA GLN A 22 6.81 -3.82 -7.38
C GLN A 22 5.90 -4.65 -8.30
N GLU A 23 5.02 -5.46 -7.74
CA GLU A 23 4.07 -6.26 -8.54
C GLU A 23 2.98 -5.38 -9.15
N ALA A 24 2.46 -4.39 -8.42
CA ALA A 24 1.50 -3.43 -8.95
C ALA A 24 2.07 -2.64 -10.13
N LYS A 25 3.31 -2.17 -10.04
CA LYS A 25 3.98 -1.43 -11.13
C LYS A 25 4.04 -2.22 -12.45
N LYS A 26 4.12 -3.53 -12.40
CA LYS A 26 4.14 -4.39 -13.61
C LYS A 26 2.81 -4.39 -14.37
N LEU A 27 1.72 -3.96 -13.75
CA LEU A 27 0.38 -3.94 -14.34
C LEU A 27 0.13 -2.72 -15.25
N GLY A 28 1.04 -1.72 -15.23
CA GLY A 28 0.86 -0.53 -16.04
C GLY A 28 2.10 0.36 -16.16
N ASP A 29 1.90 1.52 -16.76
CA ASP A 29 2.97 2.46 -17.10
C ASP A 29 3.38 3.31 -15.88
N LYS A 30 2.39 3.71 -15.05
CA LYS A 30 2.61 4.50 -13.83
C LYS A 30 1.95 3.87 -12.63
N LEU A 31 2.59 4.01 -11.47
CA LEU A 31 2.05 3.62 -10.18
C LEU A 31 1.69 4.86 -9.36
N VAL A 32 0.41 4.96 -9.02
CA VAL A 32 -0.15 5.93 -8.08
C VAL A 32 -0.38 5.23 -6.75
N VAL A 33 0.17 5.77 -5.68
CA VAL A 33 -0.04 5.29 -4.31
C VAL A 33 -0.90 6.29 -3.57
N ALA A 34 -2.13 5.89 -3.25
CA ALA A 34 -3.05 6.67 -2.45
C ALA A 34 -2.90 6.33 -0.97
N LEU A 35 -2.59 7.35 -0.16
CA LEU A 35 -2.37 7.21 1.27
C LEU A 35 -3.61 7.58 2.07
N ASN A 36 -4.04 6.67 2.92
CA ASN A 36 -5.05 6.94 3.92
C ASN A 36 -4.61 8.06 4.88
N THR A 37 -5.59 8.80 5.39
CA THR A 37 -5.38 9.86 6.37
C THR A 37 -4.89 9.33 7.71
N ASP A 38 -4.36 10.21 8.57
CA ASP A 38 -4.03 9.86 9.95
C ASP A 38 -5.30 9.52 10.75
N GLU A 39 -6.41 10.19 10.48
CA GLU A 39 -7.71 9.93 11.07
C GLU A 39 -8.20 8.51 10.76
N TRP A 40 -8.01 8.04 9.53
CA TRP A 40 -8.31 6.65 9.17
C TRP A 40 -7.48 5.65 9.97
N LEU A 41 -6.17 5.92 10.13
CA LEU A 41 -5.30 5.08 10.95
C LEU A 41 -5.74 5.06 12.42
N VAL A 42 -6.19 6.19 12.96
CA VAL A 42 -6.75 6.27 14.32
C VAL A 42 -8.01 5.42 14.42
N ARG A 43 -8.94 5.51 13.46
CA ARG A 43 -10.13 4.66 13.44
C ARG A 43 -9.79 3.17 13.34
N LYS A 44 -8.80 2.83 12.52
CA LYS A 44 -8.42 1.44 12.22
C LYS A 44 -7.57 0.79 13.31
N LYS A 45 -6.64 1.53 13.91
CA LYS A 45 -5.57 0.99 14.78
C LYS A 45 -5.46 1.70 16.12
N GLY A 46 -6.20 2.78 16.37
CA GLY A 46 -6.17 3.60 17.57
C GLY A 46 -5.17 4.76 17.53
N LYS A 47 -4.15 4.70 16.69
CA LYS A 47 -3.16 5.78 16.47
C LYS A 47 -2.44 5.61 15.15
N ALA A 48 -1.92 6.71 14.59
CA ALA A 48 -0.94 6.67 13.52
C ALA A 48 0.46 6.45 14.13
N PHE A 49 1.26 5.58 13.51
CA PHE A 49 2.67 5.41 13.87
C PHE A 49 3.53 6.52 13.26
N MET A 50 3.33 6.78 11.97
CA MET A 50 3.94 7.91 11.26
C MET A 50 2.86 8.84 10.71
N PRO A 51 3.00 10.17 10.86
CA PRO A 51 2.08 11.12 10.25
C PRO A 51 2.12 11.03 8.72
N TRP A 52 1.06 11.54 8.09
CA TRP A 52 0.88 11.44 6.65
C TRP A 52 2.08 11.96 5.84
N ASP A 53 2.63 13.11 6.22
CA ASP A 53 3.77 13.73 5.52
C ASP A 53 5.03 12.84 5.53
N GLU A 54 5.31 12.16 6.65
CA GLU A 54 6.42 11.22 6.74
C GLU A 54 6.19 10.00 5.85
N ARG A 55 5.00 9.43 5.87
CA ARG A 55 4.65 8.29 5.02
C ARG A 55 4.73 8.66 3.54
N ALA A 56 4.19 9.81 3.16
CA ALA A 56 4.23 10.33 1.80
C ALA A 56 5.67 10.58 1.32
N SER A 57 6.51 11.17 2.17
CA SER A 57 7.91 11.44 1.89
C SER A 57 8.68 10.14 1.60
N ILE A 58 8.52 9.12 2.44
CA ILE A 58 9.19 7.83 2.27
C ILE A 58 8.72 7.14 0.99
N ILE A 59 7.42 7.07 0.75
CA ILE A 59 6.85 6.37 -0.40
C ILE A 59 7.19 7.06 -1.71
N SER A 60 7.19 8.39 -1.75
CA SER A 60 7.57 9.15 -2.95
C SER A 60 9.02 8.94 -3.38
N ALA A 61 9.90 8.53 -2.44
CA ALA A 61 11.30 8.22 -2.74
C ALA A 61 11.51 6.80 -3.30
N LEU A 62 10.47 5.96 -3.35
CA LEU A 62 10.58 4.62 -3.90
C LEU A 62 10.62 4.65 -5.43
N LYS A 63 11.53 3.91 -6.01
CA LYS A 63 11.79 3.92 -7.47
C LYS A 63 10.61 3.50 -8.34
N ASP A 64 9.70 2.68 -7.80
CA ASP A 64 8.57 2.13 -8.54
C ASP A 64 7.30 3.00 -8.40
N VAL A 65 7.34 4.02 -7.55
CA VAL A 65 6.22 4.94 -7.31
C VAL A 65 6.38 6.22 -8.14
N ASP A 66 5.38 6.52 -8.96
CA ASP A 66 5.40 7.72 -9.80
C ASP A 66 4.63 8.90 -9.16
N VAL A 67 3.57 8.60 -8.43
CA VAL A 67 2.71 9.60 -7.78
C VAL A 67 2.27 9.12 -6.41
N VAL A 68 2.29 10.01 -5.44
CA VAL A 68 1.66 9.82 -4.12
C VAL A 68 0.53 10.83 -3.99
N LEU A 69 -0.66 10.38 -3.58
CA LEU A 69 -1.80 11.25 -3.34
C LEU A 69 -2.47 10.97 -1.99
N GLY A 70 -3.01 12.02 -1.39
CA GLY A 70 -3.93 11.92 -0.26
C GLY A 70 -5.37 11.98 -0.76
N PHE A 71 -6.29 11.36 -0.05
CA PHE A 71 -7.70 11.34 -0.43
C PHE A 71 -8.61 11.37 0.81
N GLU A 72 -9.86 11.77 0.59
CA GLU A 72 -10.89 11.72 1.63
C GLU A 72 -11.31 10.26 1.85
N ASP A 73 -11.24 9.80 3.10
CA ASP A 73 -11.49 8.40 3.49
C ASP A 73 -12.41 8.26 4.71
N SER A 74 -13.24 9.27 4.97
CA SER A 74 -14.18 9.24 6.10
C SER A 74 -15.27 8.17 5.98
N ASP A 75 -15.51 7.67 4.77
CA ASP A 75 -16.40 6.55 4.45
C ASP A 75 -15.72 5.17 4.53
N ASP A 76 -14.44 5.12 4.92
CA ASP A 76 -13.60 3.93 4.98
C ASP A 76 -13.38 3.21 3.64
N THR A 77 -13.62 3.91 2.50
CA THR A 77 -13.35 3.39 1.14
C THR A 77 -12.25 4.17 0.44
N ALA A 78 -11.71 3.61 -0.66
CA ALA A 78 -10.80 4.29 -1.55
C ALA A 78 -11.50 4.93 -2.78
N GLY A 79 -12.83 5.06 -2.74
CA GLY A 79 -13.62 5.61 -3.84
C GLY A 79 -13.13 7.00 -4.28
N HIS A 80 -12.83 7.88 -3.31
CA HIS A 80 -12.30 9.21 -3.62
C HIS A 80 -10.91 9.17 -4.26
N ALA A 81 -10.05 8.20 -3.92
CA ALA A 81 -8.76 8.00 -4.59
C ALA A 81 -8.94 7.59 -6.06
N ILE A 82 -9.92 6.73 -6.34
CA ILE A 82 -10.29 6.36 -7.72
C ILE A 82 -10.78 7.60 -8.48
N PHE A 83 -11.70 8.37 -7.89
CA PHE A 83 -12.21 9.60 -8.49
C PHE A 83 -11.09 10.58 -8.84
N GLN A 84 -10.18 10.85 -7.90
CA GLN A 84 -9.05 11.75 -8.13
C GLN A 84 -8.10 11.23 -9.22
N THR A 85 -7.87 9.91 -9.28
CA THR A 85 -7.01 9.31 -10.29
C THR A 85 -7.64 9.42 -11.67
N LEU A 86 -8.94 9.16 -11.81
CA LEU A 86 -9.68 9.39 -13.06
C LEU A 86 -9.62 10.86 -13.51
N ALA A 87 -9.78 11.79 -12.58
CA ALA A 87 -9.72 13.23 -12.88
C ALA A 87 -8.30 13.67 -13.29
N GLY A 88 -7.27 13.10 -12.69
CA GLY A 88 -5.87 13.39 -13.02
C GLY A 88 -5.38 12.76 -14.32
N PHE A 89 -6.01 11.67 -14.75
CA PHE A 89 -5.66 10.88 -15.93
C PHE A 89 -6.89 10.59 -16.81
N PRO A 90 -7.58 11.62 -17.35
CA PRO A 90 -8.92 11.48 -17.93
C PRO A 90 -8.97 10.68 -19.24
N ASN A 91 -7.83 10.43 -19.88
CA ASN A 91 -7.72 9.71 -21.14
C ASN A 91 -6.98 8.38 -21.01
N ASP A 92 -6.76 7.94 -19.79
CA ASP A 92 -5.97 6.75 -19.47
C ASP A 92 -6.84 5.66 -18.86
N GLU A 93 -6.42 4.41 -18.98
CA GLU A 93 -7.00 3.27 -18.27
C GLU A 93 -6.51 3.23 -16.84
N ILE A 94 -7.40 3.03 -15.88
CA ILE A 94 -7.04 2.87 -14.47
C ILE A 94 -7.11 1.40 -14.08
N VAL A 95 -6.05 0.89 -13.47
CA VAL A 95 -6.02 -0.43 -12.84
C VAL A 95 -6.04 -0.24 -11.33
N PHE A 96 -7.16 -0.52 -10.68
CA PHE A 96 -7.23 -0.53 -9.23
C PHE A 96 -6.73 -1.88 -8.70
N ALA A 97 -5.51 -1.89 -8.22
CA ALA A 97 -4.80 -3.09 -7.80
C ALA A 97 -4.95 -3.32 -6.29
N ASN A 98 -5.58 -4.44 -5.93
CA ASN A 98 -5.82 -4.84 -4.54
C ASN A 98 -4.80 -5.89 -4.09
N GLY A 99 -4.31 -5.75 -2.86
CA GLY A 99 -3.39 -6.71 -2.25
C GLY A 99 -4.04 -8.07 -1.98
N GLY A 100 -3.21 -9.08 -1.67
CA GLY A 100 -3.64 -10.46 -1.53
C GLY A 100 -4.56 -10.75 -0.34
N ASP A 101 -4.71 -9.82 0.59
CA ASP A 101 -5.62 -9.90 1.74
C ASP A 101 -7.04 -9.36 1.45
N ARG A 102 -7.29 -8.85 0.24
CA ARG A 102 -8.61 -8.42 -0.22
C ARG A 102 -9.15 -9.37 -1.28
N PRO A 103 -10.06 -10.29 -0.93
CA PRO A 103 -10.65 -11.21 -1.89
C PRO A 103 -11.59 -10.50 -2.86
N GLU A 104 -11.72 -11.08 -4.05
CA GLU A 104 -12.71 -10.67 -5.04
C GLU A 104 -14.12 -10.64 -4.43
N GLY A 105 -14.86 -9.55 -4.67
CA GLY A 105 -16.22 -9.38 -4.16
C GLY A 105 -16.33 -8.73 -2.76
N ASN A 106 -15.20 -8.41 -2.10
CA ASN A 106 -15.20 -7.69 -0.82
C ASN A 106 -14.45 -6.35 -0.95
N VAL A 107 -14.70 -5.64 -2.02
CA VAL A 107 -14.12 -4.33 -2.32
C VAL A 107 -15.25 -3.36 -2.55
N PRO A 108 -15.60 -2.51 -1.57
CA PRO A 108 -16.75 -1.59 -1.66
C PRO A 108 -16.66 -0.65 -2.87
N GLU A 109 -15.46 -0.33 -3.31
CA GLU A 109 -15.22 0.49 -4.49
C GLU A 109 -15.76 -0.15 -5.78
N TYR A 110 -15.91 -1.48 -5.82
CA TYR A 110 -16.47 -2.18 -6.98
C TYR A 110 -17.96 -1.88 -7.17
N ASP A 111 -18.70 -1.68 -6.09
CA ASP A 111 -20.13 -1.34 -6.16
C ASP A 111 -20.37 0.02 -6.85
N GLU A 112 -19.43 0.94 -6.69
CA GLU A 112 -19.51 2.27 -7.28
C GLU A 112 -18.89 2.36 -8.68
N TYR A 113 -17.75 1.72 -8.89
CA TYR A 113 -16.92 1.87 -10.09
C TYR A 113 -16.84 0.62 -10.97
N GLY A 114 -17.36 -0.52 -10.56
CA GLY A 114 -17.21 -1.80 -11.26
C GLY A 114 -17.83 -1.85 -12.66
N VAL A 115 -18.73 -0.91 -12.97
CA VAL A 115 -19.35 -0.77 -14.30
C VAL A 115 -18.65 0.28 -15.18
N ASN A 116 -17.61 0.93 -14.67
CA ASN A 116 -16.86 1.94 -15.43
C ASN A 116 -15.83 1.24 -16.32
N GLU A 117 -16.01 1.33 -17.63
CA GLU A 117 -15.15 0.68 -18.64
C GLU A 117 -13.69 1.18 -18.62
N SER A 118 -13.41 2.32 -17.98
CA SER A 118 -12.06 2.87 -17.85
C SER A 118 -11.31 2.34 -16.63
N ILE A 119 -11.94 1.46 -15.82
CA ILE A 119 -11.35 0.92 -14.60
C ILE A 119 -11.34 -0.61 -14.63
N GLU A 120 -10.16 -1.17 -14.47
CA GLU A 120 -9.95 -2.60 -14.25
C GLU A 120 -9.67 -2.85 -12.76
N PHE A 121 -10.39 -3.80 -12.15
CA PHE A 121 -10.11 -4.24 -10.78
C PHE A 121 -9.26 -5.50 -10.80
N VAL A 122 -8.08 -5.44 -10.18
CA VAL A 122 -7.15 -6.56 -10.06
C VAL A 122 -6.96 -6.94 -8.60
N TYR A 123 -7.00 -8.24 -8.31
CA TYR A 123 -6.93 -8.78 -6.95
C TYR A 123 -5.70 -9.65 -6.76
N GLY A 124 -5.28 -9.85 -5.51
CA GLY A 124 -4.18 -10.74 -5.18
C GLY A 124 -2.80 -10.23 -5.60
N VAL A 125 -2.66 -8.92 -5.83
CA VAL A 125 -1.39 -8.32 -6.24
C VAL A 125 -0.36 -8.43 -5.11
N GLY A 126 0.83 -8.93 -5.43
CA GLY A 126 1.89 -9.21 -4.44
C GLY A 126 1.79 -10.58 -3.79
N GLY A 127 0.79 -11.39 -4.17
CA GLY A 127 0.58 -12.76 -3.70
C GLY A 127 -0.04 -12.85 -2.31
N ASN A 128 -0.40 -14.08 -1.93
CA ASN A 128 -1.02 -14.37 -0.63
C ASN A 128 0.01 -14.68 0.46
N ASP A 129 1.29 -14.75 0.10
CA ASP A 129 2.37 -15.03 1.05
C ASP A 129 2.73 -13.75 1.79
N LYS A 130 2.19 -13.59 2.99
CA LYS A 130 2.35 -12.41 3.82
C LYS A 130 3.76 -12.34 4.38
N LYS A 131 4.65 -11.65 3.66
CA LYS A 131 6.07 -11.49 4.05
C LYS A 131 6.25 -10.70 5.34
N ASN A 132 5.34 -9.76 5.64
CA ASN A 132 5.39 -8.94 6.85
C ASN A 132 4.04 -8.25 7.11
N SER A 133 3.91 -7.59 8.26
CA SER A 133 2.73 -6.82 8.63
C SER A 133 3.12 -5.64 9.53
N SER A 134 2.52 -4.49 9.29
CA SER A 134 2.70 -3.32 10.16
C SER A 134 2.33 -3.63 11.61
N SER A 135 1.25 -4.38 11.85
CA SER A 135 0.84 -4.78 13.19
C SER A 135 1.84 -5.73 13.86
N TRP A 136 2.48 -6.62 13.11
CA TRP A 136 3.54 -7.47 13.67
C TRP A 136 4.77 -6.66 14.09
N ILE A 137 5.19 -5.70 13.27
CA ILE A 137 6.32 -4.81 13.55
C ILE A 137 6.05 -3.98 14.79
N LEU A 138 4.86 -3.37 14.90
CA LEU A 138 4.48 -2.55 16.05
C LEU A 138 4.37 -3.37 17.32
N LYS A 139 3.79 -4.56 17.25
CA LYS A 139 3.69 -5.49 18.39
C LYS A 139 5.06 -5.93 18.87
N ASP A 140 5.98 -6.22 17.95
CA ASP A 140 7.35 -6.61 18.28
C ASP A 140 8.13 -5.44 18.89
N TRP A 141 7.89 -4.23 18.42
CA TRP A 141 8.45 -3.00 19.00
C TRP A 141 7.98 -2.75 20.44
N GLU A 142 6.72 -3.03 20.75
CA GLU A 142 6.13 -2.87 22.07
C GLU A 142 6.56 -3.99 23.05
N ALA A 143 7.08 -5.12 22.54
CA ALA A 143 7.54 -6.24 23.37
C ALA A 143 8.78 -5.86 24.21
N PRO A 144 8.92 -6.42 25.45
CA PRO A 144 10.11 -6.21 26.28
C PRO A 144 11.39 -6.57 25.55
N LYS A 145 12.44 -5.74 25.67
CA LYS A 145 13.73 -5.91 24.97
C LYS A 145 14.40 -7.29 25.19
N ILE A 146 14.10 -7.97 26.27
CA ILE A 146 14.67 -9.27 26.69
C ILE A 146 14.18 -10.42 25.77
N GLN A 147 13.07 -10.25 25.05
CA GLN A 147 12.48 -11.28 24.18
C GLN A 147 12.72 -11.06 22.68
N ARG A 148 13.49 -10.03 22.31
CA ARG A 148 13.85 -9.83 20.92
C ARG A 148 14.90 -10.86 20.50
N GLU A 149 14.44 -11.95 19.93
CA GLU A 149 15.32 -12.79 19.12
C GLU A 149 15.71 -12.01 17.87
N TRP A 150 17.00 -11.82 17.67
CA TRP A 150 17.62 -11.18 16.49
C TRP A 150 17.34 -11.92 15.16
N GLY A 151 16.47 -12.94 15.20
CA GLY A 151 16.14 -13.79 14.05
C GLY A 151 15.58 -13.05 12.86
N TYR A 152 14.85 -11.94 13.07
CA TYR A 152 14.30 -11.14 12.00
C TYR A 152 15.38 -10.45 11.15
N TYR A 153 16.43 -9.96 11.77
CA TYR A 153 17.51 -9.27 11.05
C TYR A 153 18.50 -10.25 10.38
N ARG A 154 18.60 -11.49 10.82
CA ARG A 154 19.46 -12.49 10.19
C ARG A 154 19.05 -12.84 8.76
N ASN A 155 17.77 -12.77 8.46
CA ASN A 155 17.26 -13.08 7.12
C ASN A 155 17.37 -11.90 6.13
N LEU A 156 17.66 -10.70 6.62
CA LEU A 156 17.87 -9.51 5.79
C LEU A 156 19.31 -9.32 5.32
N TYR A 157 20.25 -9.96 6.01
CA TYR A 157 21.68 -9.87 5.73
C TYR A 157 22.22 -11.29 5.54
N ASP A 158 22.70 -11.61 4.34
CA ASP A 158 23.51 -12.80 4.13
C ASP A 158 24.80 -12.62 4.92
N GLY A 159 25.05 -13.26 5.98
CA GLY A 159 26.23 -13.33 6.85
C GLY A 159 27.35 -12.27 6.76
N ALA A 160 27.34 -11.38 5.76
CA ALA A 160 28.35 -10.36 5.49
C ALA A 160 27.92 -8.92 5.85
N GLY A 161 26.65 -8.68 6.26
CA GLY A 161 26.16 -7.37 6.64
C GLY A 161 25.92 -6.39 5.48
N PHE A 162 26.05 -6.84 4.23
CA PHE A 162 25.81 -6.02 3.04
C PHE A 162 24.77 -6.65 2.13
N LYS A 163 23.79 -5.85 1.70
CA LYS A 163 22.88 -6.21 0.63
C LYS A 163 23.33 -5.49 -0.62
N VAL A 164 23.91 -6.22 -1.56
CA VAL A 164 24.24 -5.67 -2.88
C VAL A 164 22.94 -5.53 -3.67
N LYS A 165 22.72 -4.36 -4.25
CA LYS A 165 21.58 -4.10 -5.16
C LYS A 165 21.78 -4.82 -6.48
#